data_cd49a230d526b66c0f740dd9dd10c20f
#
_entry.id   cd49a230d526b66c0f740dd9dd10c20f
#
_cell.length_a   1.000
_cell.length_b   1.000
_cell.length_c   1.000
_cell.angle_alpha   90.00
_cell.angle_beta   90.00
_cell.angle_gamma   90.00
#
_symmetry.space_group_name_H-M   'P 1'
#
loop_
_entity.id
_entity.type
_entity.pdbx_description
1 polymer ?
#
loop_
_entity_poly.entity_id
_entity_poly.type
_entity_poly.pdbx_seq_one_letter_code
_entity_poly.pdbx_strand_id
1 'polypeptide(L)'
;MATRIRSFEEYKNEYQKSVDNPEAFWAEQADTFVWKKKWDKVLDWEFDTPDVKWFQGGTLNITENCLDRHLETKGDQVAILWEPNEPGDEAVSYTYKELHRLVCKFANVLLANKIEKGDRVCLYMPMIPELAIACLACARIGAVHSVVFAGFSATALADRINAASAKAVITSDGNFRGTKNIPVKKVVDEALEKCTSIESVFVKKRTGIEVDMVEGRDKWWDLEMKAAPSTNEATEMDSEDMLFILYTSGSTGAPKGVVHTTGGYMVYADYTFRNAFQYEEKEIYWCTADVGWITGHSYIIYGPLLAGATSVMFEGVPTYPDAGRFWEVCEKHKVNIFYTAPTAIRALQAYGLDYVEKYDLSSLRALGSVGEPINEEAWQWYHKNIGKGNCPIVDTYWQTETAGFLISPMAGITPEKPTFATLPMPGIQLALVDNDGNVIEGNDVEGNLCITFPWPSVIRTTYGDHDRCKSAYFSTYPGKYFTGDGAKRDKDGYYRITGRVDDVLNVSGHRMGTAEIEDAINMHDNVVESAVVGYPHEIKGQGVYAYVICDQVPADETSFKKEVLGVITKEIGPIAKPDHIQVVPGLPKTRSGKIMRRILRKVAEGDASSLGDTSTLLDPSVVDSIVEGALVEVKQ
;
A
#
# COMPACT_ATOMS: atom_id res chain seq x y z
N MET A 1 -9.36 26.22 -1.89
CA MET A 1 -9.44 24.85 -1.37
C MET A 1 -9.84 23.95 -2.52
N ALA A 2 -9.22 22.77 -2.66
CA ALA A 2 -9.64 21.80 -3.67
C ALA A 2 -11.14 21.49 -3.54
N THR A 3 -11.82 21.31 -4.66
CA THR A 3 -13.27 21.08 -4.70
C THR A 3 -13.55 19.73 -4.04
N ARG A 4 -14.35 19.72 -2.97
CA ARG A 4 -14.81 18.49 -2.33
C ARG A 4 -16.20 18.15 -2.85
N ILE A 5 -16.35 16.95 -3.38
CA ILE A 5 -17.62 16.40 -3.86
C ILE A 5 -18.51 16.11 -2.65
N ARG A 6 -19.76 16.61 -2.62
CA ARG A 6 -20.64 16.55 -1.45
C ARG A 6 -21.93 15.79 -1.66
N SER A 7 -22.19 15.30 -2.88
CA SER A 7 -23.35 14.50 -3.20
C SER A 7 -23.06 13.53 -4.36
N PHE A 8 -23.88 12.49 -4.48
CA PHE A 8 -23.75 11.54 -5.59
C PHE A 8 -24.00 12.18 -6.96
N GLU A 9 -24.88 13.19 -7.02
CA GLU A 9 -25.10 13.95 -8.25
C GLU A 9 -23.87 14.80 -8.62
N GLU A 10 -23.26 15.44 -7.63
CA GLU A 10 -22.01 16.18 -7.84
C GLU A 10 -20.86 15.24 -8.27
N TYR A 11 -20.78 14.02 -7.70
CA TYR A 11 -19.83 13.02 -8.18
C TYR A 11 -20.01 12.72 -9.66
N LYS A 12 -21.23 12.49 -10.12
CA LYS A 12 -21.52 12.20 -11.54
C LYS A 12 -21.07 13.37 -12.45
N ASN A 13 -21.38 14.58 -12.02
CA ASN A 13 -21.02 15.78 -12.77
C ASN A 13 -19.49 15.99 -12.82
N GLU A 14 -18.81 15.86 -11.69
CA GLU A 14 -17.35 16.01 -11.63
C GLU A 14 -16.64 14.85 -12.34
N TYR A 15 -17.16 13.62 -12.26
CA TYR A 15 -16.64 12.50 -13.04
C TYR A 15 -16.77 12.77 -14.54
N GLN A 16 -17.96 13.17 -15.00
CA GLN A 16 -18.18 13.48 -16.43
C GLN A 16 -17.27 14.63 -16.90
N LYS A 17 -17.16 15.71 -16.12
CA LYS A 17 -16.25 16.84 -16.39
C LYS A 17 -14.79 16.36 -16.51
N SER A 18 -14.37 15.45 -15.63
CA SER A 18 -13.00 14.90 -15.64
C SER A 18 -12.70 14.01 -16.84
N VAL A 19 -13.74 13.43 -17.47
CA VAL A 19 -13.63 12.62 -18.68
C VAL A 19 -13.68 13.50 -19.94
N ASP A 20 -14.61 14.46 -19.98
CA ASP A 20 -14.83 15.31 -21.15
C ASP A 20 -13.68 16.33 -21.34
N ASN A 21 -13.12 16.85 -20.28
CA ASN A 21 -12.02 17.82 -20.31
C ASN A 21 -11.01 17.59 -19.17
N PRO A 22 -10.24 16.49 -19.23
CA PRO A 22 -9.35 16.10 -18.15
C PRO A 22 -8.24 17.12 -17.87
N GLU A 23 -7.71 17.79 -18.88
CA GLU A 23 -6.68 18.82 -18.67
C GLU A 23 -7.22 20.01 -17.87
N ALA A 24 -8.39 20.54 -18.21
CA ALA A 24 -9.00 21.64 -17.47
C ALA A 24 -9.38 21.21 -16.04
N PHE A 25 -9.89 19.98 -15.89
CA PHE A 25 -10.23 19.42 -14.58
C PHE A 25 -9.02 19.36 -13.66
N TRP A 26 -7.90 18.78 -14.11
CA TRP A 26 -6.70 18.66 -13.30
C TRP A 26 -5.95 19.98 -13.11
N ALA A 27 -6.02 20.90 -14.08
CA ALA A 27 -5.50 22.26 -13.93
C ALA A 27 -6.19 23.01 -12.80
N GLU A 28 -7.53 22.89 -12.70
CA GLU A 28 -8.32 23.49 -11.61
C GLU A 28 -7.91 22.92 -10.23
N GLN A 29 -7.70 21.61 -10.13
CA GLN A 29 -7.21 21.00 -8.88
C GLN A 29 -5.79 21.49 -8.54
N ALA A 30 -4.90 21.52 -9.53
CA ALA A 30 -3.51 21.96 -9.37
C ALA A 30 -3.37 23.43 -8.99
N ASP A 31 -4.28 24.29 -9.43
CA ASP A 31 -4.32 25.73 -9.07
C ASP A 31 -4.52 26.00 -7.57
N THR A 32 -4.95 25.01 -6.81
CA THR A 32 -5.12 25.13 -5.36
C THR A 32 -3.81 25.00 -4.56
N PHE A 33 -2.72 24.66 -5.23
CA PHE A 33 -1.39 24.48 -4.63
C PHE A 33 -0.46 25.67 -4.89
N VAL A 34 0.60 25.74 -4.09
CA VAL A 34 1.67 26.72 -4.27
C VAL A 34 2.64 26.21 -5.32
N TRP A 35 2.77 26.96 -6.40
CA TRP A 35 3.74 26.76 -7.47
C TRP A 35 4.72 27.93 -7.49
N LYS A 36 6.01 27.65 -7.66
CA LYS A 36 7.02 28.70 -7.92
C LYS A 36 6.86 29.27 -9.32
N LYS A 37 6.62 28.39 -10.29
CA LYS A 37 6.20 28.73 -11.66
C LYS A 37 5.05 27.77 -12.04
N LYS A 38 3.95 28.32 -12.58
CA LYS A 38 2.89 27.48 -13.18
C LYS A 38 3.39 26.82 -14.45
N TRP A 39 2.76 25.71 -14.79
CA TRP A 39 3.07 24.90 -15.97
C TRP A 39 2.79 25.63 -17.29
N ASP A 40 3.51 25.22 -18.31
CA ASP A 40 3.32 25.69 -19.69
C ASP A 40 2.30 24.79 -20.43
N LYS A 41 2.25 23.48 -20.10
CA LYS A 41 1.32 22.49 -20.64
C LYS A 41 0.82 21.59 -19.50
N VAL A 42 -0.50 21.32 -19.44
CA VAL A 42 -1.08 20.50 -18.36
C VAL A 42 -0.70 19.04 -18.51
N LEU A 43 -0.84 18.50 -19.72
CA LEU A 43 -0.58 17.08 -19.99
C LEU A 43 0.09 16.89 -21.36
N ASP A 44 1.11 16.06 -21.36
CA ASP A 44 1.73 15.49 -22.57
C ASP A 44 1.87 13.99 -22.38
N TRP A 45 1.31 13.18 -23.28
CA TRP A 45 1.29 11.75 -23.03
C TRP A 45 1.17 10.88 -24.27
N GLU A 46 1.74 9.67 -24.13
CA GLU A 46 1.57 8.56 -25.06
C GLU A 46 1.75 7.25 -24.29
N PHE A 47 0.77 6.33 -24.35
CA PHE A 47 0.88 5.04 -23.68
C PHE A 47 1.67 3.98 -24.45
N ASP A 48 1.73 4.06 -25.76
CA ASP A 48 2.48 3.07 -26.55
C ASP A 48 4.00 3.20 -26.38
N THR A 49 4.47 4.40 -26.06
CA THR A 49 5.87 4.67 -25.68
C THR A 49 6.07 4.96 -24.20
N PRO A 50 5.12 4.69 -23.34
CA PRO A 50 4.73 5.21 -22.00
C PRO A 50 5.52 6.44 -21.56
N ASP A 51 5.35 7.53 -22.29
CA ASP A 51 5.84 8.86 -21.93
C ASP A 51 4.66 9.71 -21.44
N VAL A 52 4.61 9.98 -20.14
CA VAL A 52 3.53 10.75 -19.51
C VAL A 52 4.14 11.86 -18.66
N LYS A 53 3.74 13.10 -18.94
CA LYS A 53 4.18 14.30 -18.22
C LYS A 53 2.98 15.14 -17.84
N TRP A 54 2.86 15.43 -16.54
CA TRP A 54 1.83 16.30 -15.99
C TRP A 54 2.43 17.62 -15.52
N PHE A 55 1.72 18.72 -15.83
CA PHE A 55 2.12 20.08 -15.42
C PHE A 55 3.52 20.46 -15.92
N GLN A 56 3.81 20.14 -17.17
CA GLN A 56 5.12 20.31 -17.81
C GLN A 56 5.59 21.77 -17.77
N GLY A 57 6.83 21.99 -17.32
CA GLY A 57 7.43 23.31 -17.15
C GLY A 57 6.98 24.04 -15.88
N GLY A 58 6.09 23.44 -15.08
CA GLY A 58 5.75 23.90 -13.75
C GLY A 58 6.84 23.58 -12.75
N THR A 59 7.11 24.52 -11.82
CA THR A 59 8.09 24.27 -10.74
C THR A 59 7.47 24.52 -9.37
N LEU A 60 7.86 23.66 -8.40
CA LEU A 60 7.32 23.64 -7.05
C LEU A 60 8.27 22.93 -6.10
N ASN A 61 7.91 22.89 -4.82
CA ASN A 61 8.38 21.86 -3.90
C ASN A 61 7.18 21.31 -3.13
N ILE A 62 7.04 19.98 -3.08
CA ILE A 62 5.90 19.34 -2.41
C ILE A 62 5.87 19.68 -0.92
N THR A 63 7.01 19.90 -0.27
CA THR A 63 7.06 20.21 1.17
C THR A 63 6.52 21.59 1.48
N GLU A 64 6.61 22.57 0.57
CA GLU A 64 5.95 23.87 0.73
C GLU A 64 4.43 23.68 0.78
N ASN A 65 3.91 22.69 0.07
CA ASN A 65 2.49 22.36 0.07
C ASN A 65 2.07 21.45 1.25
N CYS A 66 2.96 20.63 1.77
CA CYS A 66 2.68 19.83 2.96
C CYS A 66 2.83 20.61 4.27
N LEU A 67 3.71 21.61 4.32
CA LEU A 67 4.12 22.26 5.56
C LEU A 67 3.97 23.78 5.50
N ASP A 68 4.75 24.46 4.65
CA ASP A 68 4.93 25.92 4.69
C ASP A 68 3.60 26.66 4.52
N ARG A 69 2.74 26.25 3.56
CA ARG A 69 1.43 26.90 3.32
C ARG A 69 0.46 26.81 4.49
N HIS A 70 0.71 25.88 5.43
CA HIS A 70 -0.13 25.70 6.61
C HIS A 70 0.36 26.49 7.84
N LEU A 71 1.59 27.02 7.82
CA LEU A 71 2.20 27.64 9.01
C LEU A 71 1.43 28.83 9.54
N GLU A 72 0.87 29.66 8.67
CA GLU A 72 0.13 30.86 9.07
C GLU A 72 -1.23 30.52 9.72
N THR A 73 -1.96 29.56 9.15
CA THR A 73 -3.35 29.25 9.54
C THR A 73 -3.49 28.04 10.44
N LYS A 74 -2.58 27.05 10.31
CA LYS A 74 -2.62 25.77 11.02
C LYS A 74 -1.30 25.45 11.73
N GLY A 75 -0.41 26.42 11.88
CA GLY A 75 0.92 26.19 12.43
C GLY A 75 0.94 25.50 13.80
N ASP A 76 -0.04 25.78 14.64
CA ASP A 76 -0.17 25.20 15.98
C ASP A 76 -1.06 23.93 16.02
N GLN A 77 -1.66 23.54 14.87
CA GLN A 77 -2.38 22.29 14.74
C GLN A 77 -1.39 21.11 14.70
N VAL A 78 -1.75 20.00 15.32
CA VAL A 78 -0.99 18.75 15.23
C VAL A 78 -1.00 18.24 13.79
N ALA A 79 0.17 18.03 13.23
CA ALA A 79 0.37 17.43 11.91
C ALA A 79 0.57 15.90 12.03
N ILE A 80 1.46 15.48 12.92
CA ILE A 80 1.73 14.07 13.21
C ILE A 80 1.46 13.82 14.70
N LEU A 81 0.66 12.80 14.96
CA LEU A 81 0.42 12.23 16.28
C LEU A 81 1.03 10.84 16.31
N TRP A 82 2.13 10.68 17.04
CA TRP A 82 2.81 9.39 17.12
C TRP A 82 2.40 8.62 18.36
N GLU A 83 1.98 7.38 18.15
CA GLU A 83 1.67 6.43 19.20
C GLU A 83 2.76 5.36 19.27
N PRO A 84 3.46 5.22 20.42
CA PRO A 84 4.55 4.26 20.57
C PRO A 84 4.06 2.80 20.64
N ASN A 85 5.02 1.87 20.50
CA ASN A 85 4.75 0.43 20.63
C ASN A 85 4.20 0.07 22.02
N GLU A 86 4.80 0.62 23.08
CA GLU A 86 4.39 0.33 24.47
C GLU A 86 3.20 1.22 24.86
N PRO A 87 2.05 0.64 25.23
CA PRO A 87 0.84 1.41 25.57
C PRO A 87 1.00 2.35 26.76
N GLY A 88 1.92 2.03 27.68
CA GLY A 88 2.22 2.87 28.85
C GLY A 88 3.09 4.07 28.56
N ASP A 89 3.71 4.12 27.39
CA ASP A 89 4.56 5.24 26.97
C ASP A 89 3.70 6.43 26.52
N GLU A 90 4.26 7.64 26.67
CA GLU A 90 3.61 8.86 26.26
C GLU A 90 3.59 9.00 24.72
N ALA A 91 2.41 9.23 24.16
CA ALA A 91 2.25 9.59 22.76
C ALA A 91 2.86 10.98 22.52
N VAL A 92 3.48 11.17 21.35
CA VAL A 92 4.14 12.44 21.00
C VAL A 92 3.41 13.09 19.83
N SER A 93 3.13 14.37 19.96
CA SER A 93 2.53 15.16 18.88
C SER A 93 3.52 16.19 18.36
N TYR A 94 3.47 16.41 17.03
CA TYR A 94 4.22 17.44 16.35
C TYR A 94 3.26 18.36 15.62
N THR A 95 3.26 19.62 15.97
CA THR A 95 2.52 20.66 15.23
C THR A 95 3.14 20.88 13.86
N TYR A 96 2.39 21.52 12.94
CA TYR A 96 2.94 21.89 11.62
C TYR A 96 4.20 22.75 11.74
N LYS A 97 4.28 23.67 12.70
CA LYS A 97 5.50 24.47 12.98
C LYS A 97 6.67 23.62 13.47
N GLU A 98 6.41 22.69 14.38
CA GLU A 98 7.45 21.82 14.92
C GLU A 98 7.95 20.86 13.84
N LEU A 99 7.04 20.22 13.09
CA LEU A 99 7.40 19.32 11.99
C LEU A 99 8.19 20.07 10.92
N HIS A 100 7.74 21.25 10.48
CA HIS A 100 8.48 22.09 9.55
C HIS A 100 9.90 22.39 10.04
N ARG A 101 10.04 22.82 11.29
CA ARG A 101 11.34 23.10 11.91
C ARG A 101 12.26 21.88 11.92
N LEU A 102 11.73 20.69 12.24
CA LEU A 102 12.51 19.44 12.25
C LEU A 102 12.90 19.00 10.84
N VAL A 103 12.00 19.13 9.89
CA VAL A 103 12.28 18.86 8.47
C VAL A 103 13.37 19.79 7.94
N CYS A 104 13.31 21.10 8.22
CA CYS A 104 14.36 22.05 7.85
C CYS A 104 15.72 21.68 8.47
N LYS A 105 15.74 21.29 9.76
CA LYS A 105 16.97 20.85 10.41
C LYS A 105 17.57 19.63 9.72
N PHE A 106 16.77 18.59 9.47
CA PHE A 106 17.29 17.39 8.84
C PHE A 106 17.67 17.61 7.37
N ALA A 107 16.95 18.47 6.65
CA ALA A 107 17.34 18.93 5.31
C ALA A 107 18.77 19.54 5.32
N ASN A 108 19.06 20.39 6.31
CA ASN A 108 20.40 20.96 6.50
C ASN A 108 21.46 19.91 6.90
N VAL A 109 21.07 18.88 7.67
CA VAL A 109 21.95 17.75 7.96
C VAL A 109 22.33 17.01 6.69
N LEU A 110 21.36 16.72 5.82
CA LEU A 110 21.62 16.05 4.55
C LEU A 110 22.54 16.88 3.65
N LEU A 111 22.28 18.18 3.49
CA LEU A 111 23.12 19.10 2.71
C LEU A 111 24.55 19.19 3.25
N ALA A 112 24.73 19.28 4.58
CA ALA A 112 26.04 19.30 5.23
C ALA A 112 26.84 18.01 4.98
N ASN A 113 26.13 16.91 4.68
CA ASN A 113 26.70 15.61 4.32
C ASN A 113 26.71 15.36 2.81
N LYS A 114 26.65 16.43 2.00
CA LYS A 114 26.77 16.41 0.53
C LYS A 114 25.67 15.58 -0.17
N ILE A 115 24.51 15.46 0.44
CA ILE A 115 23.33 14.92 -0.23
C ILE A 115 22.66 16.08 -0.97
N GLU A 116 22.50 15.96 -2.27
CA GLU A 116 22.05 17.01 -3.17
C GLU A 116 20.80 16.59 -3.95
N LYS A 117 20.21 17.54 -4.68
CA LYS A 117 19.10 17.28 -5.60
C LYS A 117 19.41 16.11 -6.54
N GLY A 118 18.52 15.14 -6.61
CA GLY A 118 18.64 13.95 -7.45
C GLY A 118 19.44 12.80 -6.82
N ASP A 119 20.12 12.98 -5.67
CA ASP A 119 20.71 11.87 -4.93
C ASP A 119 19.64 10.96 -4.34
N ARG A 120 19.89 9.66 -4.31
CA ARG A 120 18.97 8.69 -3.69
C ARG A 120 19.38 8.42 -2.25
N VAL A 121 18.38 8.43 -1.36
CA VAL A 121 18.54 8.17 0.06
C VAL A 121 17.66 6.99 0.45
N CYS A 122 18.27 5.92 0.96
CA CYS A 122 17.55 4.76 1.46
C CYS A 122 17.10 4.98 2.90
N LEU A 123 15.84 4.75 3.20
CA LEU A 123 15.29 4.82 4.56
C LEU A 123 14.89 3.41 5.01
N TYR A 124 15.54 2.94 6.07
CA TYR A 124 15.26 1.63 6.69
C TYR A 124 15.02 1.85 8.18
N MET A 125 13.80 2.28 8.52
CA MET A 125 13.44 2.78 9.85
C MET A 125 12.11 2.18 10.33
N PRO A 126 11.91 2.07 11.67
CA PRO A 126 10.58 1.78 12.22
C PRO A 126 9.61 2.95 11.98
N MET A 127 8.32 2.71 12.32
CA MET A 127 7.25 3.70 12.21
C MET A 127 7.35 4.76 13.34
N ILE A 128 8.40 5.56 13.29
CA ILE A 128 8.66 6.69 14.20
C ILE A 128 8.60 8.02 13.44
N PRO A 129 8.38 9.15 14.11
CA PRO A 129 8.25 10.46 13.45
C PRO A 129 9.45 10.83 12.58
N GLU A 130 10.63 10.37 12.94
CA GLU A 130 11.86 10.61 12.19
C GLU A 130 11.81 10.04 10.76
N LEU A 131 11.02 8.98 10.53
CA LEU A 131 10.80 8.45 9.18
C LEU A 131 10.07 9.47 8.29
N ALA A 132 8.99 10.09 8.80
CA ALA A 132 8.29 11.14 8.07
C ALA A 132 9.15 12.40 7.88
N ILE A 133 9.91 12.79 8.93
CA ILE A 133 10.86 13.91 8.85
C ILE A 133 11.90 13.66 7.77
N ALA A 134 12.43 12.42 7.69
CA ALA A 134 13.43 12.05 6.70
C ALA A 134 12.88 12.08 5.26
N CYS A 135 11.67 11.52 5.02
CA CYS A 135 11.01 11.60 3.71
C CYS A 135 10.82 13.05 3.27
N LEU A 136 10.27 13.89 4.15
CA LEU A 136 10.03 15.30 3.85
C LEU A 136 11.33 16.10 3.71
N ALA A 137 12.37 15.80 4.48
CA ALA A 137 13.67 16.46 4.34
C ALA A 137 14.35 16.13 3.01
N CYS A 138 14.30 14.87 2.58
CA CYS A 138 14.74 14.48 1.23
C CYS A 138 13.98 15.27 0.16
N ALA A 139 12.65 15.28 0.23
CA ALA A 139 11.81 16.01 -0.72
C ALA A 139 12.11 17.53 -0.71
N ARG A 140 12.40 18.11 0.47
CA ARG A 140 12.70 19.54 0.61
C ARG A 140 13.96 19.96 -0.13
N ILE A 141 15.01 19.14 -0.12
CA ILE A 141 16.27 19.41 -0.85
C ILE A 141 16.29 18.83 -2.27
N GLY A 142 15.20 18.16 -2.69
CA GLY A 142 15.12 17.51 -4.00
C GLY A 142 15.87 16.18 -4.10
N ALA A 143 16.27 15.57 -2.97
CA ALA A 143 16.78 14.22 -2.95
C ALA A 143 15.62 13.20 -3.08
N VAL A 144 15.89 12.07 -3.72
CA VAL A 144 14.92 11.02 -4.00
C VAL A 144 14.95 10.00 -2.86
N HIS A 145 13.89 9.91 -2.06
CA HIS A 145 13.84 8.90 -1.02
C HIS A 145 13.39 7.53 -1.55
N SER A 146 13.96 6.48 -0.96
CA SER A 146 13.58 5.08 -1.21
C SER A 146 13.39 4.40 0.13
N VAL A 147 12.12 4.28 0.55
CA VAL A 147 11.81 3.63 1.83
C VAL A 147 11.78 2.13 1.66
N VAL A 148 12.49 1.43 2.53
CA VAL A 148 12.51 -0.02 2.60
C VAL A 148 11.93 -0.45 3.94
N PHE A 149 10.95 -1.33 3.92
CA PHE A 149 10.30 -1.82 5.12
C PHE A 149 11.32 -2.40 6.11
N ALA A 150 11.36 -1.88 7.35
CA ALA A 150 12.36 -2.22 8.38
C ALA A 150 12.25 -3.65 8.94
N GLY A 151 11.53 -4.48 8.25
CA GLY A 151 11.41 -5.91 8.51
C GLY A 151 12.06 -6.78 7.42
N PHE A 152 12.56 -6.21 6.32
CA PHE A 152 13.24 -7.00 5.28
C PHE A 152 14.62 -7.48 5.74
N SER A 153 15.13 -8.54 5.08
CA SER A 153 16.47 -9.08 5.33
C SER A 153 17.56 -8.13 4.84
N ALA A 154 18.78 -8.35 5.32
CA ALA A 154 19.97 -7.63 4.85
C ALA A 154 20.18 -7.75 3.34
N THR A 155 19.94 -8.93 2.75
CA THR A 155 20.02 -9.14 1.30
C THR A 155 18.98 -8.30 0.56
N ALA A 156 17.71 -8.35 0.98
CA ALA A 156 16.65 -7.57 0.36
C ALA A 156 16.89 -6.05 0.47
N LEU A 157 17.52 -5.60 1.56
CA LEU A 157 17.93 -4.20 1.73
C LEU A 157 19.08 -3.85 0.79
N ALA A 158 20.13 -4.68 0.74
CA ALA A 158 21.29 -4.47 -0.14
C ALA A 158 20.90 -4.38 -1.62
N ASP A 159 19.99 -5.27 -2.07
CA ASP A 159 19.50 -5.26 -3.46
C ASP A 159 18.86 -3.90 -3.82
N ARG A 160 18.06 -3.31 -2.89
CA ARG A 160 17.40 -2.03 -3.11
C ARG A 160 18.35 -0.84 -3.04
N ILE A 161 19.30 -0.87 -2.13
CA ILE A 161 20.38 0.14 -2.04
C ILE A 161 21.17 0.16 -3.33
N ASN A 162 21.59 -1.00 -3.82
CA ASN A 162 22.39 -1.13 -5.04
C ASN A 162 21.57 -0.76 -6.28
N ALA A 163 20.32 -1.22 -6.38
CA ALA A 163 19.43 -0.88 -7.50
C ALA A 163 19.17 0.63 -7.59
N ALA A 164 19.01 1.32 -6.47
CA ALA A 164 18.87 2.77 -6.42
C ALA A 164 20.22 3.51 -6.56
N SER A 165 21.35 2.83 -6.38
CA SER A 165 22.65 3.46 -6.17
C SER A 165 22.55 4.54 -5.10
N ALA A 166 21.97 4.18 -3.94
CA ALA A 166 21.73 5.12 -2.85
C ALA A 166 23.05 5.61 -2.27
N LYS A 167 23.09 6.91 -1.93
CA LYS A 167 24.29 7.58 -1.40
C LYS A 167 24.31 7.62 0.12
N ALA A 168 23.15 7.57 0.75
CA ALA A 168 23.01 7.52 2.19
C ALA A 168 21.94 6.52 2.64
N VAL A 169 22.10 6.04 3.89
CA VAL A 169 21.08 5.27 4.60
C VAL A 169 20.66 6.02 5.86
N ILE A 170 19.36 6.08 6.10
CA ILE A 170 18.79 6.56 7.36
C ILE A 170 18.15 5.38 8.08
N THR A 171 18.52 5.16 9.34
CA THR A 171 18.10 4.00 10.12
C THR A 171 17.97 4.32 11.60
N SER A 172 17.69 3.32 12.43
CA SER A 172 17.70 3.38 13.90
C SER A 172 18.61 2.31 14.50
N ASP A 173 18.94 2.46 15.78
CA ASP A 173 19.66 1.42 16.52
C ASP A 173 18.85 0.11 16.55
N GLY A 174 17.59 0.20 16.86
CA GLY A 174 16.66 -0.92 16.90
C GLY A 174 15.20 -0.50 16.67
N ASN A 175 14.33 -1.48 16.63
CA ASN A 175 12.90 -1.32 16.42
C ASN A 175 12.11 -2.15 17.44
N PHE A 176 11.15 -1.54 18.12
CA PHE A 176 10.17 -2.25 18.93
C PHE A 176 9.05 -2.82 18.03
N ARG A 177 8.73 -4.10 18.22
CA ARG A 177 7.61 -4.76 17.56
C ARG A 177 6.92 -5.73 18.52
N GLY A 178 5.87 -5.26 19.19
CA GLY A 178 5.30 -5.96 20.34
C GLY A 178 6.37 -6.14 21.42
N THR A 179 6.58 -7.37 21.86
CA THR A 179 7.59 -7.72 22.87
C THR A 179 9.01 -7.84 22.31
N LYS A 180 9.18 -7.74 20.98
CA LYS A 180 10.48 -7.94 20.32
C LYS A 180 11.22 -6.62 20.15
N ASN A 181 12.54 -6.65 20.41
CA ASN A 181 13.46 -5.60 20.02
C ASN A 181 14.33 -6.11 18.86
N ILE A 182 14.15 -5.50 17.68
CA ILE A 182 14.80 -5.93 16.44
C ILE A 182 16.04 -5.06 16.21
N PRO A 183 17.24 -5.63 16.05
CA PRO A 183 18.49 -4.88 15.88
C PRO A 183 18.64 -4.35 14.44
N VAL A 184 17.93 -3.27 14.12
CA VAL A 184 17.82 -2.72 12.76
C VAL A 184 19.16 -2.29 12.19
N LYS A 185 20.01 -1.62 13.01
CA LYS A 185 21.36 -1.19 12.58
C LYS A 185 22.23 -2.38 12.17
N LYS A 186 22.12 -3.52 12.86
CA LYS A 186 22.87 -4.72 12.51
C LYS A 186 22.50 -5.23 11.11
N VAL A 187 21.19 -5.21 10.78
CA VAL A 187 20.70 -5.59 9.43
C VAL A 187 21.26 -4.63 8.36
N VAL A 188 21.33 -3.33 8.68
CA VAL A 188 21.96 -2.33 7.79
C VAL A 188 23.43 -2.63 7.59
N ASP A 189 24.20 -2.91 8.65
CA ASP A 189 25.62 -3.20 8.54
C ASP A 189 25.90 -4.44 7.68
N GLU A 190 25.13 -5.52 7.89
CA GLU A 190 25.21 -6.73 7.05
C GLU A 190 24.87 -6.43 5.57
N ALA A 191 23.89 -5.57 5.31
CA ALA A 191 23.54 -5.16 3.94
C ALA A 191 24.68 -4.35 3.29
N LEU A 192 25.29 -3.45 4.06
CA LEU A 192 26.36 -2.57 3.57
C LEU A 192 27.66 -3.29 3.23
N GLU A 193 27.88 -4.52 3.70
CA GLU A 193 28.99 -5.36 3.22
C GLU A 193 28.93 -5.62 1.70
N LYS A 194 27.73 -5.54 1.12
CA LYS A 194 27.45 -5.76 -0.32
C LYS A 194 27.21 -4.46 -1.10
N CYS A 195 27.34 -3.29 -0.45
CA CYS A 195 27.01 -2.00 -1.04
C CYS A 195 28.24 -1.10 -1.09
N THR A 196 28.51 -0.48 -2.24
CA THR A 196 29.69 0.37 -2.44
C THR A 196 29.36 1.86 -2.60
N SER A 197 28.07 2.22 -2.74
CA SER A 197 27.63 3.59 -3.03
C SER A 197 27.38 4.44 -1.78
N ILE A 198 27.30 3.83 -0.58
CA ILE A 198 26.91 4.51 0.65
C ILE A 198 28.09 5.29 1.22
N GLU A 199 27.91 6.62 1.34
CA GLU A 199 28.88 7.55 1.92
C GLU A 199 28.55 7.91 3.38
N SER A 200 27.25 7.89 3.76
CA SER A 200 26.78 8.28 5.09
C SER A 200 25.64 7.39 5.60
N VAL A 201 25.67 7.10 6.90
CA VAL A 201 24.58 6.39 7.60
C VAL A 201 24.15 7.24 8.81
N PHE A 202 22.87 7.62 8.86
CA PHE A 202 22.30 8.37 9.98
C PHE A 202 21.52 7.42 10.87
N VAL A 203 21.89 7.34 12.14
CA VAL A 203 21.35 6.38 13.10
C VAL A 203 20.55 7.10 14.19
N LYS A 204 19.23 6.87 14.24
CA LYS A 204 18.39 7.34 15.35
C LYS A 204 18.48 6.38 16.53
N LYS A 205 18.74 6.90 17.70
CA LYS A 205 18.63 6.12 18.93
C LYS A 205 17.16 5.97 19.32
N ARG A 206 16.63 4.76 19.19
CA ARG A 206 15.22 4.42 19.52
C ARG A 206 15.12 3.45 20.69
N THR A 207 15.81 2.33 20.63
CA THR A 207 15.69 1.25 21.61
C THR A 207 16.79 1.26 22.66
N GLY A 208 17.89 1.95 22.38
CA GLY A 208 19.04 2.04 23.26
C GLY A 208 19.92 0.79 23.27
N ILE A 209 19.72 -0.15 22.33
CA ILE A 209 20.65 -1.26 22.15
C ILE A 209 22.01 -0.75 21.69
N GLU A 210 23.05 -1.45 22.09
CA GLU A 210 24.41 -1.13 21.68
C GLU A 210 24.59 -1.48 20.20
N VAL A 211 25.17 -0.56 19.43
CA VAL A 211 25.42 -0.71 17.99
C VAL A 211 26.81 -0.24 17.65
N ASP A 212 27.43 -0.90 16.67
CA ASP A 212 28.70 -0.47 16.10
C ASP A 212 28.50 0.78 15.23
N MET A 213 29.38 1.77 15.40
CA MET A 213 29.39 3.00 14.62
C MET A 213 30.69 3.11 13.85
N VAL A 214 30.65 3.03 12.54
CA VAL A 214 31.82 3.15 11.67
C VAL A 214 32.23 4.61 11.57
N GLU A 215 33.45 4.93 12.05
CA GLU A 215 33.99 6.29 12.03
C GLU A 215 34.06 6.87 10.60
N GLY A 216 33.65 8.11 10.45
CA GLY A 216 33.60 8.81 9.16
C GLY A 216 32.33 8.54 8.33
N ARG A 217 31.70 7.38 8.50
CA ARG A 217 30.46 6.98 7.77
C ARG A 217 29.20 7.18 8.63
N ASP A 218 29.21 6.66 9.86
CA ASP A 218 28.01 6.58 10.70
C ASP A 218 27.90 7.80 11.63
N LYS A 219 26.70 8.35 11.74
CA LYS A 219 26.41 9.57 12.50
C LYS A 219 25.16 9.39 13.33
N TRP A 220 25.21 9.86 14.58
CA TRP A 220 24.03 9.87 15.42
C TRP A 220 23.07 10.98 14.98
N TRP A 221 21.86 10.62 14.60
CA TRP A 221 20.78 11.54 14.22
C TRP A 221 20.62 12.72 15.19
N ASP A 222 20.56 12.44 16.48
CA ASP A 222 20.30 13.47 17.49
C ASP A 222 21.45 14.46 17.63
N LEU A 223 22.70 14.03 17.41
CA LEU A 223 23.87 14.93 17.44
C LEU A 223 23.88 15.84 16.22
N GLU A 224 23.62 15.31 15.02
CA GLU A 224 23.54 16.09 13.79
C GLU A 224 22.40 17.11 13.88
N MET A 225 21.21 16.67 14.33
CA MET A 225 20.04 17.52 14.51
C MET A 225 20.26 18.65 15.53
N LYS A 226 21.07 18.43 16.57
CA LYS A 226 21.34 19.44 17.58
C LYS A 226 22.10 20.65 16.99
N ALA A 227 23.04 20.38 16.09
CA ALA A 227 23.89 21.41 15.48
C ALA A 227 23.24 22.11 14.28
N ALA A 228 22.25 21.48 13.63
CA ALA A 228 21.68 21.95 12.37
C ALA A 228 20.82 23.21 12.52
N PRO A 229 20.90 24.16 11.57
CA PRO A 229 19.99 25.30 11.49
C PRO A 229 18.53 24.85 11.34
N SER A 230 17.60 25.63 11.91
CA SER A 230 16.16 25.32 11.93
C SER A 230 15.38 25.90 10.76
N THR A 231 16.04 26.58 9.83
CA THR A 231 15.47 27.14 8.61
C THR A 231 16.19 26.58 7.39
N ASN A 232 15.43 26.25 6.35
CA ASN A 232 15.96 25.76 5.08
C ASN A 232 14.99 26.20 3.98
N GLU A 233 15.50 26.81 2.92
CA GLU A 233 14.70 27.12 1.73
C GLU A 233 14.49 25.86 0.90
N ALA A 234 13.24 25.61 0.52
CA ALA A 234 12.90 24.43 -0.27
C ALA A 234 13.46 24.56 -1.71
N THR A 235 14.16 23.51 -2.13
CA THR A 235 14.75 23.45 -3.48
C THR A 235 13.66 23.45 -4.54
N GLU A 236 13.83 24.27 -5.56
CA GLU A 236 12.93 24.30 -6.71
C GLU A 236 13.05 23.02 -7.54
N MET A 237 11.90 22.34 -7.72
CA MET A 237 11.77 21.08 -8.43
C MET A 237 10.91 21.28 -9.68
N ASP A 238 11.29 20.68 -10.81
CA ASP A 238 10.37 20.51 -11.92
C ASP A 238 9.22 19.57 -11.51
N SER A 239 8.04 19.77 -12.08
CA SER A 239 6.87 18.91 -11.83
C SER A 239 7.17 17.43 -12.07
N GLU A 240 8.03 17.11 -13.02
CA GLU A 240 8.43 15.75 -13.39
C GLU A 240 9.75 15.28 -12.74
N ASP A 241 10.37 16.09 -11.87
CA ASP A 241 11.49 15.62 -11.04
C ASP A 241 11.03 14.48 -10.13
N MET A 242 11.87 13.45 -9.99
CA MET A 242 11.58 12.29 -9.14
C MET A 242 11.40 12.70 -7.67
N LEU A 243 10.33 12.22 -7.06
CA LEU A 243 10.08 12.39 -5.62
C LEU A 243 10.58 11.17 -4.83
N PHE A 244 10.20 9.98 -5.26
CA PHE A 244 10.61 8.74 -4.62
C PHE A 244 10.66 7.55 -5.58
N ILE A 245 11.39 6.52 -5.12
CA ILE A 245 11.44 5.20 -5.74
C ILE A 245 10.92 4.20 -4.71
N LEU A 246 9.87 3.47 -5.06
CA LEU A 246 9.36 2.40 -4.20
C LEU A 246 9.51 1.04 -4.87
N TYR A 247 10.29 0.15 -4.24
CA TYR A 247 10.56 -1.16 -4.77
C TYR A 247 9.46 -2.16 -4.44
N THR A 248 8.91 -2.78 -5.48
CA THR A 248 7.94 -3.88 -5.37
C THR A 248 8.57 -5.20 -5.77
N SER A 249 7.99 -6.32 -5.30
CA SER A 249 8.39 -7.65 -5.75
C SER A 249 8.06 -7.82 -7.24
N GLY A 250 9.07 -8.12 -8.04
CA GLY A 250 8.87 -8.42 -9.46
C GLY A 250 8.55 -9.91 -9.71
N SER A 251 7.81 -10.21 -10.76
CA SER A 251 7.57 -11.60 -11.22
C SER A 251 8.86 -12.33 -11.59
N THR A 252 9.92 -11.62 -11.91
CA THR A 252 11.24 -12.15 -12.31
C THR A 252 12.24 -12.30 -11.15
N GLY A 253 11.83 -12.06 -9.91
CA GLY A 253 12.68 -12.16 -8.72
C GLY A 253 13.45 -10.90 -8.36
N ALA A 254 13.92 -10.08 -9.30
CA ALA A 254 14.57 -8.81 -9.00
C ALA A 254 13.55 -7.73 -8.61
N PRO A 255 13.79 -6.93 -7.57
CA PRO A 255 12.90 -5.85 -7.17
C PRO A 255 12.74 -4.82 -8.30
N LYS A 256 11.51 -4.30 -8.46
CA LYS A 256 11.15 -3.31 -9.46
C LYS A 256 10.95 -1.95 -8.78
N GLY A 257 11.77 -0.96 -9.11
CA GLY A 257 11.71 0.39 -8.55
C GLY A 257 10.67 1.24 -9.27
N VAL A 258 9.49 1.39 -8.70
CA VAL A 258 8.42 2.26 -9.21
C VAL A 258 8.78 3.70 -8.94
N VAL A 259 8.81 4.54 -9.99
CA VAL A 259 9.16 5.96 -9.89
C VAL A 259 7.91 6.83 -9.92
N HIS A 260 7.79 7.71 -8.94
CA HIS A 260 6.81 8.78 -8.92
C HIS A 260 7.46 10.16 -8.90
N THR A 261 6.85 11.10 -9.63
CA THR A 261 7.30 12.49 -9.78
C THR A 261 6.50 13.43 -8.88
N THR A 262 6.98 14.66 -8.74
CA THR A 262 6.52 15.57 -7.68
C THR A 262 5.12 16.13 -7.91
N GLY A 263 4.89 16.78 -9.08
CA GLY A 263 3.69 17.61 -9.27
C GLY A 263 2.41 16.80 -9.42
N GLY A 264 2.40 15.82 -10.30
CA GLY A 264 1.22 14.98 -10.54
C GLY A 264 0.84 14.15 -9.33
N TYR A 265 1.82 13.57 -8.64
CA TYR A 265 1.61 12.82 -7.40
C TYR A 265 0.98 13.71 -6.31
N MET A 266 1.51 14.92 -6.12
CA MET A 266 0.99 15.88 -5.13
C MET A 266 -0.50 16.16 -5.34
N VAL A 267 -0.88 16.51 -6.56
CA VAL A 267 -2.28 16.86 -6.89
C VAL A 267 -3.20 15.67 -6.67
N TYR A 268 -2.78 14.48 -7.10
CA TYR A 268 -3.63 13.30 -7.03
C TYR A 268 -3.77 12.74 -5.61
N ALA A 269 -2.69 12.72 -4.82
CA ALA A 269 -2.72 12.23 -3.44
C ALA A 269 -3.65 13.08 -2.55
N ASP A 270 -3.58 14.40 -2.64
CA ASP A 270 -4.49 15.29 -1.90
C ASP A 270 -5.95 15.12 -2.37
N TYR A 271 -6.17 15.11 -3.69
CA TYR A 271 -7.52 14.99 -4.27
C TYR A 271 -8.23 13.71 -3.81
N THR A 272 -7.52 12.58 -3.91
CA THR A 272 -8.09 11.28 -3.53
C THR A 272 -8.28 11.16 -2.02
N PHE A 273 -7.35 11.64 -1.21
CA PHE A 273 -7.49 11.65 0.24
C PHE A 273 -8.72 12.45 0.70
N ARG A 274 -8.87 13.69 0.22
CA ARG A 274 -9.99 14.56 0.62
C ARG A 274 -11.33 14.00 0.19
N ASN A 275 -11.43 13.49 -1.04
CA ASN A 275 -12.69 13.07 -1.60
C ASN A 275 -13.10 11.66 -1.15
N ALA A 276 -12.19 10.69 -1.10
CA ALA A 276 -12.54 9.33 -0.67
C ALA A 276 -12.98 9.30 0.80
N PHE A 277 -12.21 9.90 1.69
CA PHE A 277 -12.54 9.92 3.12
C PHE A 277 -13.48 11.05 3.52
N GLN A 278 -13.80 11.98 2.62
CA GLN A 278 -14.60 13.17 2.96
C GLN A 278 -14.01 13.92 4.16
N TYR A 279 -12.66 14.06 4.18
CA TYR A 279 -11.93 14.63 5.29
C TYR A 279 -12.46 16.03 5.66
N GLU A 280 -12.75 16.24 6.94
CA GLU A 280 -13.15 17.52 7.53
C GLU A 280 -12.00 18.12 8.36
N GLU A 281 -11.94 19.44 8.45
CA GLU A 281 -10.91 20.10 9.26
C GLU A 281 -10.98 19.66 10.74
N LYS A 282 -9.80 19.45 11.34
CA LYS A 282 -9.59 19.00 12.73
C LYS A 282 -9.93 17.52 12.98
N GLU A 283 -10.38 16.77 11.99
CA GLU A 283 -10.50 15.32 12.15
C GLU A 283 -9.13 14.68 12.29
N ILE A 284 -9.08 13.62 13.10
CA ILE A 284 -7.90 12.80 13.28
C ILE A 284 -8.03 11.58 12.37
N TYR A 285 -7.08 11.46 11.47
CA TYR A 285 -6.98 10.38 10.52
C TYR A 285 -5.91 9.38 10.94
N TRP A 286 -6.21 8.10 10.90
CA TRP A 286 -5.26 7.04 11.17
C TRP A 286 -5.27 5.96 10.10
N CYS A 287 -4.12 5.80 9.44
CA CYS A 287 -3.82 4.66 8.57
C CYS A 287 -2.82 3.74 9.28
N THR A 288 -3.13 2.45 9.35
CA THR A 288 -2.29 1.45 10.04
C THR A 288 -1.20 0.84 9.16
N ALA A 289 -1.07 1.29 7.92
CA ALA A 289 -0.03 0.83 7.02
C ALA A 289 1.38 1.27 7.48
N ASP A 290 2.40 0.65 6.90
CA ASP A 290 3.80 1.08 7.08
C ASP A 290 4.21 2.00 5.91
N VAL A 291 5.08 2.99 6.19
CA VAL A 291 5.60 3.89 5.14
C VAL A 291 6.49 3.15 4.14
N GLY A 292 7.00 1.98 4.45
CA GLY A 292 7.66 1.09 3.48
C GLY A 292 6.77 0.62 2.32
N TRP A 293 5.46 0.94 2.36
CA TRP A 293 4.50 0.68 1.29
C TRP A 293 3.94 1.99 0.73
N ILE A 294 3.38 1.92 -0.50
CA ILE A 294 2.81 3.11 -1.13
C ILE A 294 1.67 3.73 -0.31
N THR A 295 0.93 2.91 0.43
CA THR A 295 -0.14 3.38 1.32
C THR A 295 0.39 4.33 2.38
N GLY A 296 1.55 4.03 2.96
CA GLY A 296 2.18 4.91 3.94
C GLY A 296 2.68 6.22 3.32
N HIS A 297 3.26 6.16 2.12
CA HIS A 297 3.66 7.38 1.39
C HIS A 297 2.45 8.28 1.13
N SER A 298 1.45 7.76 0.43
CA SER A 298 0.32 8.56 -0.05
C SER A 298 -0.67 8.92 1.05
N TYR A 299 -0.89 8.04 2.03
CA TYR A 299 -1.98 8.18 3.00
C TYR A 299 -1.57 8.12 4.48
N ILE A 300 -0.28 8.24 4.80
CA ILE A 300 0.20 8.61 6.15
C ILE A 300 0.93 9.95 6.08
N ILE A 301 1.80 10.13 5.08
CA ILE A 301 2.65 11.33 4.95
C ILE A 301 2.00 12.35 4.02
N TYR A 302 2.06 12.14 2.70
CA TYR A 302 1.81 13.20 1.73
C TYR A 302 0.35 13.64 1.68
N GLY A 303 -0.61 12.78 1.40
CA GLY A 303 -2.03 13.14 1.28
C GLY A 303 -2.58 13.86 2.50
N PRO A 304 -2.45 13.30 3.72
CA PRO A 304 -2.91 13.98 4.93
C PRO A 304 -2.23 15.33 5.17
N LEU A 305 -0.90 15.45 5.00
CA LEU A 305 -0.19 16.71 5.21
C LEU A 305 -0.52 17.75 4.13
N LEU A 306 -0.70 17.36 2.88
CA LEU A 306 -1.21 18.23 1.82
C LEU A 306 -2.60 18.78 2.18
N ALA A 307 -3.45 17.94 2.76
CA ALA A 307 -4.77 18.33 3.23
C ALA A 307 -4.77 19.23 4.48
N GLY A 308 -3.65 19.36 5.17
CA GLY A 308 -3.56 20.04 6.46
C GLY A 308 -4.25 19.24 7.57
N ALA A 309 -4.20 17.93 7.50
CA ALA A 309 -4.80 17.00 8.45
C ALA A 309 -3.87 16.64 9.61
N THR A 310 -4.44 16.05 10.67
CA THR A 310 -3.68 15.35 11.72
C THR A 310 -3.60 13.87 11.34
N SER A 311 -2.40 13.36 11.09
CA SER A 311 -2.14 11.96 10.75
C SER A 311 -1.52 11.21 11.93
N VAL A 312 -2.11 10.07 12.30
CA VAL A 312 -1.55 9.20 13.33
C VAL A 312 -0.50 8.28 12.71
N MET A 313 0.68 8.22 13.32
CA MET A 313 1.71 7.23 13.06
C MET A 313 1.79 6.26 14.23
N PHE A 314 1.74 4.97 13.98
CA PHE A 314 1.71 3.93 14.99
C PHE A 314 2.91 2.98 14.84
N GLU A 315 3.73 2.88 15.88
CA GLU A 315 4.92 2.01 15.89
C GLU A 315 4.58 0.55 16.24
N GLY A 316 3.47 0.32 16.94
CA GLY A 316 3.11 -0.98 17.49
C GLY A 316 2.54 -1.99 16.49
N VAL A 317 2.00 -3.06 17.03
CA VAL A 317 1.28 -4.09 16.28
C VAL A 317 -0.15 -4.25 16.81
N PRO A 318 -1.11 -4.73 16.01
CA PRO A 318 -2.54 -4.72 16.37
C PRO A 318 -2.88 -5.60 17.59
N THR A 319 -2.01 -6.56 17.91
CA THR A 319 -2.23 -7.58 18.96
C THR A 319 -1.31 -7.44 20.17
N TYR A 320 -0.65 -6.29 20.33
CA TYR A 320 0.19 -6.04 21.50
C TYR A 320 -0.28 -4.78 22.27
N PRO A 321 -0.52 -4.87 23.56
CA PRO A 321 -0.37 -6.04 24.47
C PRO A 321 -1.46 -7.08 24.29
N ASP A 322 -2.58 -6.72 23.69
CA ASP A 322 -3.69 -7.60 23.34
C ASP A 322 -4.43 -7.12 22.07
N ALA A 323 -5.45 -7.85 21.63
CA ALA A 323 -6.21 -7.54 20.42
C ALA A 323 -7.10 -6.27 20.52
N GLY A 324 -7.10 -5.60 21.65
CA GLY A 324 -7.76 -4.31 21.85
C GLY A 324 -6.93 -3.09 21.45
N ARG A 325 -5.65 -3.28 21.10
CA ARG A 325 -4.70 -2.17 20.89
C ARG A 325 -5.15 -1.15 19.86
N PHE A 326 -5.71 -1.56 18.74
CA PHE A 326 -6.22 -0.62 17.75
C PHE A 326 -7.40 0.21 18.28
N TRP A 327 -8.26 -0.42 19.05
CA TRP A 327 -9.45 0.24 19.61
C TRP A 327 -9.08 1.20 20.74
N GLU A 328 -8.07 0.83 21.54
CA GLU A 328 -7.46 1.74 22.52
C GLU A 328 -6.91 3.02 21.87
N VAL A 329 -6.16 2.88 20.77
CA VAL A 329 -5.61 4.03 20.03
C VAL A 329 -6.74 4.89 19.44
N CYS A 330 -7.80 4.26 18.89
CA CYS A 330 -8.97 4.99 18.40
C CYS A 330 -9.64 5.80 19.50
N GLU A 331 -9.86 5.22 20.68
CA GLU A 331 -10.46 5.91 21.82
C GLU A 331 -9.55 7.00 22.37
N LYS A 332 -8.27 6.68 22.63
CA LYS A 332 -7.27 7.58 23.21
C LYS A 332 -7.12 8.87 22.40
N HIS A 333 -7.05 8.73 21.09
CA HIS A 333 -6.81 9.86 20.18
C HIS A 333 -8.07 10.40 19.52
N LYS A 334 -9.25 9.84 19.83
CA LYS A 334 -10.52 10.24 19.20
C LYS A 334 -10.46 10.22 17.68
N VAL A 335 -9.94 9.11 17.14
CA VAL A 335 -9.79 8.92 15.69
C VAL A 335 -11.16 9.02 15.00
N ASN A 336 -11.23 9.79 13.92
CA ASN A 336 -12.46 9.99 13.14
C ASN A 336 -12.48 9.11 11.88
N ILE A 337 -11.33 8.89 11.27
CA ILE A 337 -11.18 8.11 10.05
C ILE A 337 -10.13 7.02 10.32
N PHE A 338 -10.54 5.76 10.24
CA PHE A 338 -9.67 4.61 10.48
C PHE A 338 -9.51 3.78 9.21
N TYR A 339 -8.27 3.63 8.73
CA TYR A 339 -7.93 2.99 7.46
C TYR A 339 -6.93 1.87 7.66
N THR A 340 -7.33 0.63 7.34
CA THR A 340 -6.54 -0.57 7.65
C THR A 340 -6.69 -1.65 6.58
N ALA A 341 -5.93 -2.74 6.72
CA ALA A 341 -5.99 -3.87 5.78
C ALA A 341 -7.02 -4.94 6.21
N PRO A 342 -7.71 -5.62 5.27
CA PRO A 342 -8.59 -6.74 5.57
C PRO A 342 -7.94 -7.85 6.39
N THR A 343 -6.67 -8.14 6.18
CA THR A 343 -5.90 -9.10 7.00
C THR A 343 -5.91 -8.70 8.49
N ALA A 344 -5.74 -7.42 8.80
CA ALA A 344 -5.80 -6.96 10.19
C ALA A 344 -7.22 -7.07 10.76
N ILE A 345 -8.23 -6.78 9.95
CA ILE A 345 -9.65 -6.91 10.35
C ILE A 345 -9.97 -8.36 10.68
N ARG A 346 -9.64 -9.31 9.80
CA ARG A 346 -9.87 -10.76 10.03
C ARG A 346 -9.12 -11.27 11.27
N ALA A 347 -7.87 -10.87 11.42
CA ALA A 347 -7.08 -11.24 12.59
C ALA A 347 -7.72 -10.76 13.90
N LEU A 348 -8.22 -9.52 13.94
CA LEU A 348 -8.86 -8.96 15.13
C LEU A 348 -10.26 -9.54 15.36
N GLN A 349 -11.00 -9.85 14.29
CA GLN A 349 -12.29 -10.55 14.37
C GLN A 349 -12.18 -11.89 15.10
N ALA A 350 -11.13 -12.66 14.82
CA ALA A 350 -10.88 -13.97 15.43
C ALA A 350 -10.72 -13.93 16.96
N TYR A 351 -10.33 -12.76 17.54
CA TYR A 351 -10.23 -12.60 18.99
C TYR A 351 -11.56 -12.30 19.69
N GLY A 352 -12.64 -12.08 18.92
CA GLY A 352 -13.97 -11.81 19.48
C GLY A 352 -14.22 -10.34 19.82
N LEU A 353 -15.45 -10.07 20.29
CA LEU A 353 -15.93 -8.70 20.55
C LEU A 353 -15.51 -8.12 21.87
N ASP A 354 -15.12 -8.94 22.85
CA ASP A 354 -14.74 -8.47 24.19
C ASP A 354 -13.62 -7.42 24.16
N TYR A 355 -12.73 -7.51 23.17
CA TYR A 355 -11.66 -6.54 22.97
C TYR A 355 -12.14 -5.22 22.35
N VAL A 356 -13.19 -5.27 21.53
CA VAL A 356 -13.79 -4.08 20.91
C VAL A 356 -14.66 -3.32 21.91
N GLU A 357 -15.47 -4.06 22.69
CA GLU A 357 -16.47 -3.48 23.59
C GLU A 357 -15.88 -2.76 24.81
N LYS A 358 -14.59 -2.95 25.08
CA LYS A 358 -13.86 -2.23 26.14
C LYS A 358 -13.69 -0.74 25.84
N TYR A 359 -13.78 -0.32 24.57
CA TYR A 359 -13.37 1.00 24.12
C TYR A 359 -14.51 1.79 23.48
N ASP A 360 -14.50 3.10 23.69
CA ASP A 360 -15.43 4.03 23.05
C ASP A 360 -14.96 4.39 21.63
N LEU A 361 -15.61 3.81 20.63
CA LEU A 361 -15.35 4.07 19.21
C LEU A 361 -16.29 5.11 18.61
N SER A 362 -17.04 5.86 19.40
CA SER A 362 -18.04 6.83 18.94
C SER A 362 -17.46 8.01 18.15
N SER A 363 -16.16 8.23 18.23
CA SER A 363 -15.46 9.24 17.41
C SER A 363 -15.28 8.82 15.95
N LEU A 364 -15.34 7.51 15.64
CA LEU A 364 -15.20 7.01 14.27
C LEU A 364 -16.38 7.47 13.41
N ARG A 365 -16.07 8.03 12.25
CA ARG A 365 -17.02 8.52 11.26
C ARG A 365 -16.92 7.77 9.92
N ALA A 366 -15.73 7.36 9.55
CA ALA A 366 -15.48 6.59 8.33
C ALA A 366 -14.44 5.51 8.60
N LEU A 367 -14.65 4.38 7.96
CA LEU A 367 -13.74 3.24 7.98
C LEU A 367 -13.18 3.04 6.57
N GLY A 368 -11.94 2.55 6.47
CA GLY A 368 -11.36 2.28 5.16
C GLY A 368 -10.68 0.91 5.11
N SER A 369 -10.62 0.35 3.90
CA SER A 369 -9.99 -0.93 3.59
C SER A 369 -8.99 -0.79 2.46
N VAL A 370 -7.82 -1.43 2.58
CA VAL A 370 -6.71 -1.32 1.63
C VAL A 370 -5.84 -2.56 1.53
N GLY A 371 -5.27 -2.76 0.35
CA GLY A 371 -4.17 -3.69 0.10
C GLY A 371 -4.57 -5.03 -0.47
N GLU A 372 -5.78 -5.47 -0.23
CA GLU A 372 -6.39 -6.68 -0.79
C GLU A 372 -7.93 -6.53 -0.83
N PRO A 373 -8.65 -7.31 -1.65
CA PRO A 373 -10.10 -7.32 -1.59
C PRO A 373 -10.58 -7.75 -0.19
N ILE A 374 -11.56 -7.04 0.35
CA ILE A 374 -12.21 -7.42 1.61
C ILE A 374 -13.35 -8.40 1.31
N ASN A 375 -13.37 -9.54 1.99
CA ASN A 375 -14.48 -10.50 1.89
C ASN A 375 -15.73 -9.98 2.63
N GLU A 376 -16.89 -10.52 2.28
CA GLU A 376 -18.17 -10.03 2.79
C GLU A 376 -18.28 -10.15 4.30
N GLU A 377 -17.81 -11.25 4.88
CA GLU A 377 -17.87 -11.48 6.33
C GLU A 377 -17.07 -10.42 7.10
N ALA A 378 -15.82 -10.17 6.71
CA ALA A 378 -14.98 -9.16 7.33
C ALA A 378 -15.56 -7.75 7.11
N TRP A 379 -16.12 -7.46 5.94
CA TRP A 379 -16.79 -6.20 5.65
C TRP A 379 -17.98 -5.98 6.59
N GLN A 380 -18.87 -6.99 6.74
CA GLN A 380 -20.04 -6.93 7.62
C GLN A 380 -19.62 -6.78 9.09
N TRP A 381 -18.62 -7.53 9.52
CA TRP A 381 -18.10 -7.43 10.89
C TRP A 381 -17.54 -6.04 11.16
N TYR A 382 -16.75 -5.49 10.25
CA TYR A 382 -16.13 -4.17 10.33
C TYR A 382 -17.19 -3.06 10.40
N HIS A 383 -18.17 -3.10 9.49
CA HIS A 383 -19.28 -2.16 9.47
C HIS A 383 -20.13 -2.21 10.74
N LYS A 384 -20.54 -3.43 11.14
CA LYS A 384 -21.45 -3.61 12.26
C LYS A 384 -20.80 -3.35 13.62
N ASN A 385 -19.62 -3.92 13.85
CA ASN A 385 -19.04 -3.95 15.18
C ASN A 385 -18.12 -2.75 15.45
N ILE A 386 -17.32 -2.33 14.47
CA ILE A 386 -16.43 -1.18 14.60
C ILE A 386 -17.16 0.11 14.23
N GLY A 387 -17.82 0.13 13.08
CA GLY A 387 -18.58 1.27 12.59
C GLY A 387 -19.97 1.44 13.23
N LYS A 388 -20.38 0.52 14.09
CA LYS A 388 -21.70 0.52 14.77
C LYS A 388 -22.88 0.64 13.79
N GLY A 389 -22.70 0.18 12.52
CA GLY A 389 -23.68 0.27 11.45
C GLY A 389 -23.88 1.67 10.86
N ASN A 390 -23.08 2.65 11.26
CA ASN A 390 -23.24 4.05 10.85
C ASN A 390 -22.04 4.61 10.05
N CYS A 391 -20.85 4.01 10.21
CA CYS A 391 -19.67 4.46 9.49
C CYS A 391 -19.65 3.85 8.09
N PRO A 392 -19.55 4.68 7.02
CA PRO A 392 -19.29 4.19 5.69
C PRO A 392 -17.94 3.46 5.60
N ILE A 393 -17.88 2.43 4.74
CA ILE A 393 -16.64 1.70 4.43
C ILE A 393 -16.10 2.12 3.07
N VAL A 394 -14.95 2.77 3.10
CA VAL A 394 -14.18 3.20 1.94
C VAL A 394 -13.25 2.06 1.53
N ASP A 395 -13.75 1.15 0.69
CA ASP A 395 -12.97 0.02 0.15
C ASP A 395 -12.20 0.49 -1.09
N THR A 396 -10.88 0.61 -0.96
CA THR A 396 -10.05 1.27 -1.97
C THR A 396 -9.30 0.26 -2.84
N TYR A 397 -9.43 0.38 -4.16
CA TYR A 397 -8.61 -0.33 -5.12
C TYR A 397 -7.60 0.59 -5.81
N TRP A 398 -6.33 0.23 -5.72
CA TRP A 398 -5.19 0.91 -6.32
C TRP A 398 -3.90 0.09 -6.17
N GLN A 399 -2.81 0.59 -6.74
CA GLN A 399 -1.53 -0.10 -6.80
C GLN A 399 -0.38 0.84 -6.44
N THR A 400 0.82 0.32 -6.18
CA THR A 400 2.04 1.12 -6.03
C THR A 400 2.27 1.99 -7.26
N GLU A 401 2.02 1.45 -8.42
CA GLU A 401 2.18 2.08 -9.73
C GLU A 401 1.18 3.23 -9.97
N THR A 402 0.08 3.22 -9.26
CA THR A 402 -0.96 4.26 -9.42
C THR A 402 -0.84 5.39 -8.41
N ALA A 403 -0.15 5.15 -7.31
CA ALA A 403 0.15 6.05 -6.20
C ALA A 403 -1.06 6.68 -5.48
N GLY A 404 -2.27 6.44 -5.96
CA GLY A 404 -3.52 6.90 -5.37
C GLY A 404 -4.69 6.04 -5.83
N PHE A 405 -5.86 6.23 -5.20
CA PHE A 405 -7.06 5.44 -5.43
C PHE A 405 -7.54 5.51 -6.89
N LEU A 406 -7.78 4.36 -7.50
CA LEU A 406 -8.40 4.26 -8.82
C LEU A 406 -9.91 4.08 -8.72
N ILE A 407 -10.33 3.14 -7.87
CA ILE A 407 -11.74 2.83 -7.65
C ILE A 407 -11.97 2.86 -6.14
N SER A 408 -12.95 3.61 -5.69
CA SER A 408 -13.25 3.76 -4.26
C SER A 408 -14.61 4.41 -4.05
N PRO A 409 -15.40 3.95 -3.09
CA PRO A 409 -16.50 4.77 -2.61
C PRO A 409 -15.96 6.05 -1.97
N MET A 410 -16.77 7.11 -1.99
CA MET A 410 -16.56 8.33 -1.23
C MET A 410 -17.46 8.29 0.00
N ALA A 411 -16.88 8.36 1.19
CA ALA A 411 -17.55 8.13 2.46
C ALA A 411 -18.90 8.87 2.59
N GLY A 412 -19.99 8.12 2.59
CA GLY A 412 -21.36 8.66 2.69
C GLY A 412 -21.87 9.47 1.48
N ILE A 413 -21.13 9.47 0.36
CA ILE A 413 -21.46 10.23 -0.86
C ILE A 413 -21.86 9.29 -2.00
N THR A 414 -21.02 8.30 -2.31
CA THR A 414 -21.28 7.32 -3.36
C THR A 414 -21.74 6.00 -2.76
N PRO A 415 -22.43 5.15 -3.55
CA PRO A 415 -22.87 3.85 -3.05
C PRO A 415 -21.72 2.98 -2.55
N GLU A 416 -22.01 2.23 -1.50
CA GLU A 416 -21.15 1.20 -0.94
C GLU A 416 -21.79 -0.17 -1.16
N LYS A 417 -20.95 -1.18 -1.38
CA LYS A 417 -21.40 -2.55 -1.56
C LYS A 417 -20.33 -3.50 -1.05
N PRO A 418 -20.65 -4.44 -0.16
CA PRO A 418 -19.69 -5.43 0.31
C PRO A 418 -18.93 -6.08 -0.85
N THR A 419 -17.61 -6.21 -0.71
CA THR A 419 -16.68 -6.79 -1.69
C THR A 419 -16.44 -5.97 -2.96
N PHE A 420 -17.05 -4.79 -3.11
CA PHE A 420 -16.90 -3.93 -4.28
C PHE A 420 -16.15 -2.64 -3.92
N ALA A 421 -15.16 -2.30 -4.71
CA ALA A 421 -14.54 -0.96 -4.68
C ALA A 421 -15.45 0.11 -5.34
N THR A 422 -16.50 -0.29 -5.98
CA THR A 422 -17.63 0.42 -6.57
C THR A 422 -17.30 1.29 -7.77
N LEU A 423 -17.05 2.58 -7.62
CA LEU A 423 -16.98 3.55 -8.73
C LEU A 423 -15.57 4.11 -8.92
N PRO A 424 -15.18 4.44 -10.16
CA PRO A 424 -13.89 5.08 -10.40
C PRO A 424 -13.82 6.47 -9.77
N MET A 425 -12.63 6.84 -9.30
CA MET A 425 -12.38 8.23 -8.91
C MET A 425 -12.46 9.15 -10.14
N PRO A 426 -12.88 10.43 -9.99
CA PRO A 426 -12.84 11.39 -11.10
C PRO A 426 -11.45 11.44 -11.75
N GLY A 427 -11.42 11.46 -13.07
CA GLY A 427 -10.20 11.39 -13.89
C GLY A 427 -9.73 9.97 -14.24
N ILE A 428 -10.35 8.93 -13.68
CA ILE A 428 -10.00 7.53 -13.99
C ILE A 428 -10.97 6.97 -15.03
N GLN A 429 -10.45 6.66 -16.21
CA GLN A 429 -11.21 6.12 -17.33
C GLN A 429 -10.94 4.61 -17.45
N LEU A 430 -11.86 3.81 -16.91
CA LEU A 430 -11.74 2.36 -16.87
C LEU A 430 -12.25 1.69 -18.15
N ALA A 431 -11.61 0.59 -18.53
CA ALA A 431 -12.12 -0.35 -19.53
C ALA A 431 -11.93 -1.78 -19.01
N LEU A 432 -12.95 -2.63 -19.19
CA LEU A 432 -12.79 -4.07 -19.15
C LEU A 432 -12.49 -4.55 -20.56
N VAL A 433 -11.47 -5.39 -20.71
CA VAL A 433 -11.09 -5.94 -22.02
C VAL A 433 -11.05 -7.47 -21.98
N ASP A 434 -11.32 -8.10 -23.11
CA ASP A 434 -11.10 -9.53 -23.29
C ASP A 434 -9.59 -9.85 -23.46
N ASN A 435 -9.27 -11.11 -23.69
CA ASN A 435 -7.87 -11.52 -23.87
C ASN A 435 -7.23 -10.98 -25.15
N ASP A 436 -8.03 -10.61 -26.12
CA ASP A 436 -7.57 -10.03 -27.40
C ASP A 436 -7.47 -8.49 -27.33
N GLY A 437 -7.88 -7.89 -26.20
CA GLY A 437 -7.81 -6.45 -25.95
C GLY A 437 -9.04 -5.67 -26.42
N ASN A 438 -10.10 -6.36 -26.86
CA ASN A 438 -11.36 -5.71 -27.23
C ASN A 438 -12.11 -5.25 -25.98
N VAL A 439 -12.65 -4.03 -26.02
CA VAL A 439 -13.44 -3.49 -24.91
C VAL A 439 -14.76 -4.25 -24.77
N ILE A 440 -15.05 -4.66 -23.54
CA ILE A 440 -16.29 -5.33 -23.17
C ILE A 440 -17.26 -4.26 -22.68
N GLU A 441 -18.27 -4.01 -23.51
CA GLU A 441 -19.31 -3.00 -23.25
C GLU A 441 -20.43 -3.53 -22.32
N GLY A 442 -21.23 -2.60 -21.76
CA GLY A 442 -22.39 -2.91 -20.95
C GLY A 442 -22.07 -3.27 -19.49
N ASN A 443 -23.08 -3.73 -18.79
CA ASN A 443 -23.00 -4.13 -17.37
C ASN A 443 -23.19 -5.65 -17.24
N ASP A 444 -22.95 -6.18 -16.04
CA ASP A 444 -22.93 -7.61 -15.71
C ASP A 444 -21.90 -8.38 -16.55
N VAL A 445 -20.70 -7.81 -16.64
CA VAL A 445 -19.57 -8.30 -17.45
C VAL A 445 -18.31 -8.40 -16.62
N GLU A 446 -17.39 -9.27 -17.07
CA GLU A 446 -16.07 -9.48 -16.45
C GLU A 446 -14.97 -9.40 -17.51
N GLY A 447 -13.81 -8.91 -17.14
CA GLY A 447 -12.66 -8.81 -18.04
C GLY A 447 -11.39 -8.39 -17.33
N ASN A 448 -10.34 -8.18 -18.12
CA ASN A 448 -9.08 -7.61 -17.65
C ASN A 448 -9.25 -6.10 -17.45
N LEU A 449 -8.86 -5.61 -16.28
CA LEU A 449 -9.03 -4.20 -15.95
C LEU A 449 -7.91 -3.35 -16.56
N CYS A 450 -8.29 -2.39 -17.38
CA CYS A 450 -7.40 -1.43 -18.01
C CYS A 450 -7.85 0.01 -17.71
N ILE A 451 -6.92 0.94 -17.88
CA ILE A 451 -7.17 2.38 -17.83
C ILE A 451 -6.77 2.96 -19.18
N THR A 452 -7.65 3.77 -19.78
CA THR A 452 -7.51 4.26 -21.15
C THR A 452 -6.96 5.67 -21.26
N PHE A 453 -6.83 6.37 -20.11
CA PHE A 453 -6.33 7.75 -20.07
C PHE A 453 -5.42 7.93 -18.84
N PRO A 454 -4.29 8.65 -18.94
CA PRO A 454 -3.39 8.85 -17.81
C PRO A 454 -4.00 9.77 -16.75
N TRP A 455 -3.72 9.47 -15.48
CA TRP A 455 -4.02 10.30 -14.33
C TRP A 455 -2.73 10.89 -13.75
N PRO A 456 -2.79 11.96 -12.96
CA PRO A 456 -1.59 12.70 -12.59
C PRO A 456 -0.49 11.89 -11.90
N SER A 457 -0.82 10.88 -11.13
CA SER A 457 0.13 10.04 -10.38
C SER A 457 0.46 8.69 -11.02
N VAL A 458 0.12 8.47 -12.30
CA VAL A 458 0.52 7.24 -13.00
C VAL A 458 2.03 7.03 -12.94
N ILE A 459 2.47 5.79 -12.81
CA ILE A 459 3.91 5.43 -12.86
C ILE A 459 4.60 6.12 -14.05
N ARG A 460 5.75 6.74 -13.79
CA ARG A 460 6.56 7.35 -14.88
C ARG A 460 7.49 6.35 -15.53
N THR A 461 8.10 5.50 -14.72
CA THR A 461 9.05 4.49 -15.19
C THR A 461 9.36 3.48 -14.09
N THR A 462 10.01 2.40 -14.47
CA THR A 462 10.79 1.57 -13.55
C THR A 462 12.22 2.14 -13.52
N TYR A 463 12.72 2.45 -12.35
CA TYR A 463 14.02 3.07 -12.15
C TYR A 463 15.14 2.23 -12.78
N GLY A 464 15.89 2.86 -13.71
CA GLY A 464 16.97 2.22 -14.45
C GLY A 464 16.53 1.21 -15.53
N ASP A 465 15.22 0.99 -15.72
CA ASP A 465 14.70 0.01 -16.69
C ASP A 465 13.31 0.42 -17.20
N HIS A 466 13.28 1.36 -18.14
CA HIS A 466 12.04 1.85 -18.75
C HIS A 466 11.32 0.77 -19.58
N ASP A 467 12.08 -0.10 -20.24
CA ASP A 467 11.52 -1.18 -21.05
C ASP A 467 10.73 -2.17 -20.19
N ARG A 468 11.15 -2.37 -18.94
CA ARG A 468 10.40 -3.17 -17.96
C ARG A 468 9.08 -2.50 -17.57
N CYS A 469 9.03 -1.19 -17.45
CA CYS A 469 7.78 -0.46 -17.25
C CYS A 469 6.83 -0.68 -18.41
N LYS A 470 7.32 -0.47 -19.64
CA LYS A 470 6.58 -0.66 -20.87
C LYS A 470 6.03 -2.09 -20.99
N SER A 471 6.89 -3.09 -20.81
CA SER A 471 6.50 -4.51 -20.95
C SER A 471 5.48 -4.95 -19.89
N ALA A 472 5.58 -4.45 -18.65
CA ALA A 472 4.72 -4.86 -17.56
C ALA A 472 3.30 -4.26 -17.63
N TYR A 473 3.17 -3.02 -18.13
CA TYR A 473 1.91 -2.27 -17.97
C TYR A 473 1.29 -1.76 -19.27
N PHE A 474 2.06 -1.64 -20.36
CA PHE A 474 1.60 -0.95 -21.57
C PHE A 474 1.67 -1.79 -22.85
N SER A 475 2.37 -2.93 -22.81
CA SER A 475 2.56 -3.77 -24.00
C SER A 475 1.47 -4.80 -24.23
N THR A 476 0.80 -5.26 -23.19
CA THR A 476 -0.24 -6.33 -23.28
C THR A 476 -1.45 -5.84 -24.09
N TYR A 477 -1.90 -4.61 -23.80
CA TYR A 477 -3.03 -3.99 -24.50
C TYR A 477 -2.63 -2.60 -24.99
N PRO A 478 -2.27 -2.45 -26.28
CA PRO A 478 -1.80 -1.17 -26.84
C PRO A 478 -2.76 0.00 -26.54
N GLY A 479 -2.20 1.17 -26.23
CA GLY A 479 -2.95 2.37 -25.90
C GLY A 479 -3.65 2.34 -24.52
N LYS A 480 -3.32 1.36 -23.66
CA LYS A 480 -3.95 1.20 -22.33
C LYS A 480 -2.90 0.89 -21.26
N TYR A 481 -3.13 1.39 -20.05
CA TYR A 481 -2.45 0.89 -18.87
C TYR A 481 -3.16 -0.37 -18.40
N PHE A 482 -2.47 -1.50 -18.38
CA PHE A 482 -2.97 -2.77 -17.89
C PHE A 482 -2.62 -2.95 -16.42
N THR A 483 -3.64 -3.07 -15.56
CA THR A 483 -3.42 -3.21 -14.11
C THR A 483 -2.84 -4.56 -13.70
N GLY A 484 -2.96 -5.59 -14.56
CA GLY A 484 -2.67 -6.98 -14.22
C GLY A 484 -3.74 -7.62 -13.34
N ASP A 485 -4.87 -6.94 -13.11
CA ASP A 485 -5.98 -7.43 -12.32
C ASP A 485 -7.21 -7.68 -13.20
N GLY A 486 -8.02 -8.68 -12.85
CA GLY A 486 -9.35 -8.89 -13.39
C GLY A 486 -10.37 -8.10 -12.58
N ALA A 487 -11.47 -7.71 -13.23
CA ALA A 487 -12.58 -7.07 -12.53
C ALA A 487 -13.93 -7.45 -13.17
N LYS A 488 -14.96 -7.47 -12.35
CA LYS A 488 -16.36 -7.58 -12.73
C LYS A 488 -17.02 -6.22 -12.58
N ARG A 489 -17.80 -5.81 -13.59
CA ARG A 489 -18.73 -4.69 -13.52
C ARG A 489 -20.14 -5.25 -13.43
N ASP A 490 -20.80 -5.06 -12.29
CA ASP A 490 -22.13 -5.62 -12.06
C ASP A 490 -23.25 -4.90 -12.83
N LYS A 491 -24.49 -5.34 -12.63
CA LYS A 491 -25.68 -4.76 -13.28
C LYS A 491 -25.88 -3.26 -12.99
N ASP A 492 -25.39 -2.80 -11.85
CA ASP A 492 -25.50 -1.40 -11.39
C ASP A 492 -24.30 -0.53 -11.83
N GLY A 493 -23.31 -1.14 -12.50
CA GLY A 493 -22.10 -0.49 -12.98
C GLY A 493 -20.98 -0.41 -11.96
N TYR A 494 -21.08 -1.14 -10.84
CA TYR A 494 -20.06 -1.14 -9.80
C TYR A 494 -18.97 -2.17 -10.06
N TYR A 495 -17.72 -1.82 -9.75
CA TYR A 495 -16.55 -2.66 -9.98
C TYR A 495 -16.17 -3.46 -8.74
N ARG A 496 -16.00 -4.76 -8.93
CA ARG A 496 -15.37 -5.69 -7.99
C ARG A 496 -14.09 -6.22 -8.62
N ILE A 497 -13.00 -6.21 -7.86
CA ILE A 497 -11.75 -6.83 -8.28
C ILE A 497 -11.83 -8.34 -8.05
N THR A 498 -11.58 -9.13 -9.10
CA THR A 498 -11.69 -10.60 -9.06
C THR A 498 -10.36 -11.29 -8.81
N GLY A 499 -9.27 -10.51 -8.74
CA GLY A 499 -7.93 -10.98 -8.43
C GLY A 499 -6.92 -10.68 -9.55
N ARG A 500 -5.69 -11.18 -9.39
CA ARG A 500 -4.64 -11.04 -10.39
C ARG A 500 -4.97 -11.86 -11.63
N VAL A 501 -4.70 -11.31 -12.82
CA VAL A 501 -4.93 -12.03 -14.09
C VAL A 501 -4.03 -13.26 -14.22
N ASP A 502 -2.81 -13.19 -13.67
CA ASP A 502 -1.88 -14.31 -13.55
C ASP A 502 -2.29 -15.34 -12.47
N ASP A 503 -3.25 -14.98 -11.60
CA ASP A 503 -3.89 -15.86 -10.62
C ASP A 503 -5.31 -16.32 -11.06
N VAL A 504 -5.80 -15.90 -12.22
CA VAL A 504 -7.06 -16.38 -12.79
C VAL A 504 -6.87 -17.80 -13.33
N LEU A 505 -7.79 -18.67 -12.97
CA LEU A 505 -7.80 -20.08 -13.36
C LEU A 505 -8.58 -20.27 -14.66
N ASN A 506 -8.03 -21.08 -15.57
CA ASN A 506 -8.73 -21.53 -16.78
C ASN A 506 -9.01 -23.04 -16.67
N VAL A 507 -10.09 -23.39 -16.00
CA VAL A 507 -10.48 -24.78 -15.78
C VAL A 507 -11.48 -25.22 -16.84
N SER A 508 -11.09 -26.15 -17.69
CA SER A 508 -11.95 -26.68 -18.78
C SER A 508 -12.57 -25.59 -19.66
N GLY A 509 -11.84 -24.49 -19.93
CA GLY A 509 -12.30 -23.36 -20.72
C GLY A 509 -13.14 -22.30 -19.98
N HIS A 510 -13.37 -22.51 -18.68
CA HIS A 510 -14.03 -21.53 -17.83
C HIS A 510 -13.01 -20.71 -17.06
N ARG A 511 -13.13 -19.38 -17.13
CA ARG A 511 -12.32 -18.44 -16.40
C ARG A 511 -12.91 -18.21 -15.01
N MET A 512 -12.12 -18.45 -13.95
CA MET A 512 -12.55 -18.29 -12.56
C MET A 512 -11.49 -17.53 -11.77
N GLY A 513 -11.91 -16.56 -10.98
CA GLY A 513 -11.02 -15.87 -10.04
C GLY A 513 -10.67 -16.77 -8.86
N THR A 514 -9.39 -16.79 -8.47
CA THR A 514 -9.00 -17.51 -7.24
C THR A 514 -9.73 -16.98 -6.01
N ALA A 515 -9.96 -15.65 -5.96
CA ALA A 515 -10.65 -14.99 -4.86
C ALA A 515 -12.10 -15.51 -4.66
N GLU A 516 -12.84 -15.81 -5.73
CA GLU A 516 -14.20 -16.34 -5.62
C GLU A 516 -14.23 -17.72 -4.97
N ILE A 517 -13.23 -18.56 -5.30
CA ILE A 517 -13.11 -19.89 -4.72
C ILE A 517 -12.65 -19.80 -3.26
N GLU A 518 -11.71 -18.90 -2.96
CA GLU A 518 -11.25 -18.60 -1.59
C GLU A 518 -12.39 -18.08 -0.72
N ASP A 519 -13.21 -17.17 -1.22
CA ASP A 519 -14.40 -16.66 -0.51
C ASP A 519 -15.35 -17.81 -0.15
N ALA A 520 -15.62 -18.71 -1.10
CA ALA A 520 -16.49 -19.86 -0.84
C ALA A 520 -15.88 -20.84 0.18
N ILE A 521 -14.57 -21.10 0.11
CA ILE A 521 -13.87 -21.97 1.08
C ILE A 521 -13.95 -21.35 2.49
N ASN A 522 -13.75 -20.03 2.59
CA ASN A 522 -13.74 -19.31 3.86
C ASN A 522 -15.13 -19.23 4.54
N MET A 523 -16.22 -19.59 3.84
CA MET A 523 -17.55 -19.74 4.44
C MET A 523 -17.71 -21.01 5.30
N HIS A 524 -16.74 -21.90 5.31
CA HIS A 524 -16.76 -23.10 6.15
C HIS A 524 -16.31 -22.76 7.58
N ASP A 525 -17.11 -23.12 8.59
CA ASP A 525 -16.93 -22.71 10.00
C ASP A 525 -15.54 -22.99 10.59
N ASN A 526 -14.85 -24.04 10.12
CA ASN A 526 -13.51 -24.40 10.60
C ASN A 526 -12.38 -23.79 9.75
N VAL A 527 -12.68 -22.97 8.75
CA VAL A 527 -11.66 -22.33 7.90
C VAL A 527 -11.38 -20.92 8.38
N VAL A 528 -10.11 -20.65 8.68
CA VAL A 528 -9.62 -19.32 9.07
C VAL A 528 -9.24 -18.49 7.84
N GLU A 529 -8.55 -19.13 6.90
CA GLU A 529 -8.06 -18.48 5.68
C GLU A 529 -7.72 -19.54 4.63
N SER A 530 -7.85 -19.18 3.37
CA SER A 530 -7.45 -20.03 2.27
C SER A 530 -6.69 -19.28 1.18
N ALA A 531 -5.93 -20.01 0.37
CA ALA A 531 -5.31 -19.52 -0.84
C ALA A 531 -5.46 -20.57 -1.95
N VAL A 532 -5.87 -20.11 -3.12
CA VAL A 532 -6.10 -20.96 -4.29
C VAL A 532 -5.10 -20.60 -5.39
N VAL A 533 -4.56 -21.62 -6.05
CA VAL A 533 -3.67 -21.47 -7.20
C VAL A 533 -4.02 -22.48 -8.28
N GLY A 534 -3.68 -22.14 -9.53
CA GLY A 534 -3.74 -23.09 -10.63
C GLY A 534 -2.45 -23.88 -10.75
N TYR A 535 -2.57 -25.12 -11.21
CA TYR A 535 -1.44 -25.97 -11.59
C TYR A 535 -1.74 -26.68 -12.92
N PRO A 536 -0.73 -27.12 -13.70
CA PRO A 536 -0.93 -27.84 -14.95
C PRO A 536 -1.68 -29.16 -14.73
N HIS A 537 -2.77 -29.37 -15.47
CA HIS A 537 -3.59 -30.57 -15.38
C HIS A 537 -3.83 -31.18 -16.78
N GLU A 538 -3.52 -32.48 -16.97
CA GLU A 538 -3.51 -33.13 -18.27
C GLU A 538 -4.85 -33.05 -19.02
N ILE A 539 -5.97 -33.14 -18.31
CA ILE A 539 -7.32 -33.17 -18.93
C ILE A 539 -7.97 -31.77 -18.97
N LYS A 540 -7.83 -31.01 -17.89
CA LYS A 540 -8.52 -29.72 -17.74
C LYS A 540 -7.71 -28.54 -18.28
N GLY A 541 -6.46 -28.78 -18.70
CA GLY A 541 -5.48 -27.75 -19.01
C GLY A 541 -4.90 -27.13 -17.74
N GLN A 542 -5.78 -26.69 -16.81
CA GLN A 542 -5.40 -26.22 -15.50
C GLN A 542 -6.29 -26.83 -14.42
N GLY A 543 -5.68 -27.34 -13.36
CA GLY A 543 -6.36 -27.82 -12.15
C GLY A 543 -6.35 -26.76 -11.06
N VAL A 544 -7.17 -26.95 -10.04
CA VAL A 544 -7.32 -26.06 -8.89
C VAL A 544 -6.71 -26.70 -7.65
N TYR A 545 -5.78 -26.01 -7.01
CA TYR A 545 -5.15 -26.43 -5.76
C TYR A 545 -5.47 -25.40 -4.66
N ALA A 546 -6.10 -25.85 -3.57
CA ALA A 546 -6.46 -25.01 -2.44
C ALA A 546 -5.59 -25.34 -1.21
N TYR A 547 -5.01 -24.32 -0.61
CA TYR A 547 -4.32 -24.38 0.68
C TYR A 547 -5.23 -23.74 1.74
N VAL A 548 -5.47 -24.46 2.84
CA VAL A 548 -6.48 -24.06 3.85
C VAL A 548 -5.89 -24.07 5.25
N ILE A 549 -6.01 -22.96 5.96
CA ILE A 549 -5.72 -22.87 7.39
C ILE A 549 -7.01 -23.12 8.15
N CYS A 550 -6.98 -24.07 9.10
CA CYS A 550 -8.11 -24.40 9.95
C CYS A 550 -7.92 -23.83 11.37
N ASP A 551 -9.03 -23.43 12.02
CA ASP A 551 -9.04 -23.06 13.44
C ASP A 551 -8.65 -24.27 14.31
N GLN A 552 -9.21 -25.42 14.00
CA GLN A 552 -8.82 -26.69 14.61
C GLN A 552 -8.42 -27.68 13.52
N VAL A 553 -7.26 -28.33 13.71
CA VAL A 553 -6.81 -29.36 12.76
C VAL A 553 -7.89 -30.46 12.69
N PRO A 554 -8.44 -30.73 11.50
CA PRO A 554 -9.50 -31.72 11.35
C PRO A 554 -9.04 -33.12 11.79
N ALA A 555 -9.80 -33.78 12.65
CA ALA A 555 -9.52 -35.16 13.04
C ALA A 555 -9.74 -36.15 11.89
N ASP A 556 -10.64 -35.83 10.96
CA ASP A 556 -10.90 -36.53 9.69
C ASP A 556 -10.82 -35.54 8.53
N GLU A 557 -9.63 -35.44 7.93
CA GLU A 557 -9.40 -34.57 6.76
C GLU A 557 -10.28 -34.94 5.57
N THR A 558 -10.62 -36.22 5.40
CA THR A 558 -11.44 -36.67 4.27
C THR A 558 -12.86 -36.13 4.38
N SER A 559 -13.43 -36.14 5.59
CA SER A 559 -14.75 -35.55 5.85
C SER A 559 -14.72 -34.04 5.67
N PHE A 560 -13.72 -33.37 6.24
CA PHE A 560 -13.53 -31.94 6.11
C PHE A 560 -13.41 -31.48 4.65
N LYS A 561 -12.58 -32.17 3.85
CA LYS A 561 -12.43 -31.86 2.41
C LYS A 561 -13.76 -32.00 1.66
N LYS A 562 -14.59 -33.00 1.98
CA LYS A 562 -15.93 -33.15 1.39
C LYS A 562 -16.88 -32.03 1.77
N GLU A 563 -16.82 -31.57 3.00
CA GLU A 563 -17.63 -30.45 3.50
C GLU A 563 -17.27 -29.17 2.77
N VAL A 564 -15.97 -28.83 2.65
CA VAL A 564 -15.46 -27.68 1.89
C VAL A 564 -15.89 -27.75 0.42
N LEU A 565 -15.74 -28.94 -0.24
CA LEU A 565 -16.22 -29.13 -1.61
C LEU A 565 -17.75 -28.99 -1.74
N GLY A 566 -18.49 -29.31 -0.68
CA GLY A 566 -19.93 -29.09 -0.59
C GLY A 566 -20.28 -27.60 -0.58
N VAL A 567 -19.56 -26.81 0.22
CA VAL A 567 -19.76 -25.34 0.26
C VAL A 567 -19.46 -24.72 -1.10
N ILE A 568 -18.32 -25.03 -1.71
CA ILE A 568 -17.94 -24.51 -3.04
C ILE A 568 -19.01 -24.87 -4.09
N THR A 569 -19.52 -26.11 -4.04
CA THR A 569 -20.55 -26.55 -4.99
C THR A 569 -21.84 -25.75 -4.86
N LYS A 570 -22.22 -25.44 -3.63
CA LYS A 570 -23.43 -24.68 -3.31
C LYS A 570 -23.30 -23.21 -3.75
N GLU A 571 -22.16 -22.59 -3.48
CA GLU A 571 -21.97 -21.15 -3.70
C GLU A 571 -21.59 -20.80 -5.16
N ILE A 572 -20.74 -21.63 -5.80
CA ILE A 572 -20.25 -21.33 -7.16
C ILE A 572 -20.73 -22.39 -8.17
N GLY A 573 -20.66 -23.65 -7.78
CA GLY A 573 -20.98 -24.79 -8.66
C GLY A 573 -19.84 -25.82 -8.74
N PRO A 574 -20.09 -27.01 -9.31
CA PRO A 574 -19.16 -28.12 -9.31
C PRO A 574 -17.87 -27.87 -10.11
N ILE A 575 -17.88 -26.88 -11.01
CA ILE A 575 -16.72 -26.57 -11.86
C ILE A 575 -15.59 -25.91 -11.07
N ALA A 576 -15.90 -25.23 -9.97
CA ALA A 576 -14.96 -24.52 -9.12
C ALA A 576 -14.29 -25.41 -8.06
N LYS A 577 -14.63 -26.70 -8.03
CA LYS A 577 -14.06 -27.63 -7.05
C LYS A 577 -12.55 -27.76 -7.21
N PRO A 578 -11.77 -27.53 -6.14
CA PRO A 578 -10.37 -27.88 -6.13
C PRO A 578 -10.14 -29.38 -6.37
N ASP A 579 -9.13 -29.69 -7.17
CA ASP A 579 -8.65 -31.07 -7.36
C ASP A 579 -7.89 -31.54 -6.11
N HIS A 580 -7.19 -30.59 -5.46
CA HIS A 580 -6.46 -30.81 -4.22
C HIS A 580 -6.83 -29.78 -3.17
N ILE A 581 -7.02 -30.23 -1.92
CA ILE A 581 -7.18 -29.38 -0.74
C ILE A 581 -6.12 -29.82 0.28
N GLN A 582 -5.19 -28.96 0.59
CA GLN A 582 -4.15 -29.19 1.58
C GLN A 582 -4.40 -28.34 2.82
N VAL A 583 -4.53 -28.98 3.97
CA VAL A 583 -4.56 -28.29 5.27
C VAL A 583 -3.12 -27.91 5.63
N VAL A 584 -2.90 -26.63 5.91
CA VAL A 584 -1.57 -26.06 6.17
C VAL A 584 -1.57 -25.26 7.48
N PRO A 585 -0.42 -25.22 8.21
CA PRO A 585 -0.32 -24.44 9.45
C PRO A 585 -0.27 -22.94 9.22
N GLY A 586 0.00 -22.49 7.98
CA GLY A 586 0.08 -21.10 7.59
C GLY A 586 0.23 -20.95 6.09
N LEU A 587 0.06 -19.74 5.58
CA LEU A 587 0.29 -19.39 4.17
C LEU A 587 1.58 -18.55 4.04
N PRO A 588 2.33 -18.70 2.93
CA PRO A 588 3.53 -17.92 2.69
C PRO A 588 3.12 -16.46 2.42
N LYS A 589 3.24 -15.63 3.44
CA LYS A 589 2.86 -14.22 3.39
C LYS A 589 4.08 -13.33 3.40
N THR A 590 4.00 -12.23 2.68
CA THR A 590 4.90 -11.11 2.91
C THR A 590 4.65 -10.53 4.30
N ARG A 591 5.58 -9.71 4.78
CA ARG A 591 5.43 -9.00 6.07
C ARG A 591 4.29 -7.97 6.08
N SER A 592 3.76 -7.61 4.92
CA SER A 592 2.53 -6.83 4.79
C SER A 592 1.24 -7.66 4.85
N GLY A 593 1.34 -8.98 5.03
CA GLY A 593 0.19 -9.89 5.06
C GLY A 593 -0.22 -10.43 3.68
N LYS A 594 0.37 -9.95 2.58
CA LYS A 594 0.04 -10.42 1.23
C LYS A 594 0.52 -11.84 0.99
N ILE A 595 -0.38 -12.72 0.57
CA ILE A 595 -0.07 -14.12 0.22
C ILE A 595 0.82 -14.14 -1.03
N MET A 596 1.91 -14.89 -0.97
CA MET A 596 2.83 -15.11 -2.08
C MET A 596 2.41 -16.31 -2.92
N ARG A 597 1.32 -16.14 -3.68
CA ARG A 597 0.74 -17.22 -4.52
C ARG A 597 1.73 -17.83 -5.50
N ARG A 598 2.75 -17.09 -5.91
CA ARG A 598 3.84 -17.60 -6.74
C ARG A 598 4.54 -18.81 -6.09
N ILE A 599 4.78 -18.77 -4.78
CA ILE A 599 5.39 -19.88 -4.05
C ILE A 599 4.42 -21.06 -4.01
N LEU A 600 3.16 -20.82 -3.66
CA LEU A 600 2.12 -21.86 -3.62
C LEU A 600 1.95 -22.55 -4.98
N ARG A 601 1.97 -21.77 -6.07
CA ARG A 601 1.88 -22.29 -7.44
C ARG A 601 3.05 -23.19 -7.77
N LYS A 602 4.28 -22.77 -7.44
CA LYS A 602 5.48 -23.59 -7.66
C LYS A 602 5.44 -24.92 -6.89
N VAL A 603 4.95 -24.89 -5.66
CA VAL A 603 4.75 -26.12 -4.89
C VAL A 603 3.66 -27.01 -5.52
N ALA A 604 2.53 -26.45 -5.95
CA ALA A 604 1.44 -27.17 -6.62
C ALA A 604 1.89 -27.77 -7.98
N GLU A 605 2.82 -27.12 -8.68
CA GLU A 605 3.47 -27.61 -9.90
C GLU A 605 4.51 -28.72 -9.64
N GLY A 606 4.83 -29.01 -8.38
CA GLY A 606 5.89 -29.95 -8.00
C GLY A 606 7.31 -29.42 -8.14
N ASP A 607 7.48 -28.11 -8.37
CA ASP A 607 8.77 -27.44 -8.57
C ASP A 607 9.19 -26.63 -7.33
N ALA A 608 9.42 -27.34 -6.23
CA ALA A 608 9.90 -26.73 -4.98
C ALA A 608 11.36 -26.22 -5.05
N SER A 609 12.08 -26.52 -6.14
CA SER A 609 13.49 -26.11 -6.32
C SER A 609 13.62 -24.68 -6.87
N SER A 610 12.56 -24.10 -7.45
CA SER A 610 12.56 -22.79 -8.12
C SER A 610 11.58 -21.80 -7.51
N LEU A 611 11.51 -21.73 -6.18
CA LEU A 611 10.57 -20.85 -5.45
C LEU A 611 10.83 -19.36 -5.64
N GLY A 612 12.00 -18.96 -6.17
CA GLY A 612 12.42 -17.58 -6.36
C GLY A 612 12.70 -16.87 -5.04
N ASP A 613 12.58 -15.54 -5.02
CA ASP A 613 12.89 -14.74 -3.83
C ASP A 613 11.90 -15.01 -2.68
N THR A 614 12.40 -15.58 -1.60
CA THR A 614 11.68 -15.84 -0.35
C THR A 614 12.08 -14.87 0.78
N SER A 615 12.99 -13.93 0.51
CA SER A 615 13.56 -13.02 1.50
C SER A 615 12.53 -12.06 2.14
N THR A 616 11.40 -11.86 1.46
CA THR A 616 10.30 -10.99 1.91
C THR A 616 9.24 -11.70 2.76
N LEU A 617 9.39 -13.02 2.97
CA LEU A 617 8.45 -13.81 3.78
C LEU A 617 8.47 -13.37 5.24
N LEU A 618 7.29 -13.37 5.84
CA LEU A 618 7.10 -13.16 7.28
C LEU A 618 7.70 -14.33 8.08
N ASP A 619 7.39 -15.55 7.63
CA ASP A 619 7.89 -16.81 8.20
C ASP A 619 8.28 -17.77 7.07
N PRO A 620 9.57 -17.91 6.77
CA PRO A 620 10.04 -18.85 5.76
C PRO A 620 9.77 -20.34 6.08
N SER A 621 9.65 -20.73 7.36
CA SER A 621 9.44 -22.13 7.78
C SER A 621 8.09 -22.68 7.34
N VAL A 622 7.13 -21.82 7.08
CA VAL A 622 5.81 -22.20 6.53
C VAL A 622 5.96 -22.87 5.17
N VAL A 623 6.94 -22.45 4.36
CA VAL A 623 7.15 -23.01 3.02
C VAL A 623 7.58 -24.48 3.11
N ASP A 624 8.46 -24.81 4.04
CA ASP A 624 8.93 -26.20 4.22
C ASP A 624 7.75 -27.11 4.59
N SER A 625 6.88 -26.66 5.49
CA SER A 625 5.67 -27.40 5.89
C SER A 625 4.69 -27.60 4.71
N ILE A 626 4.56 -26.59 3.85
CA ILE A 626 3.69 -26.69 2.66
C ILE A 626 4.29 -27.68 1.64
N VAL A 627 5.60 -27.65 1.41
CA VAL A 627 6.29 -28.56 0.49
C VAL A 627 6.18 -30.02 0.98
N GLU A 628 6.39 -30.25 2.28
CA GLU A 628 6.25 -31.59 2.86
C GLU A 628 4.81 -32.12 2.70
N GLY A 629 3.80 -31.28 2.97
CA GLY A 629 2.39 -31.64 2.83
C GLY A 629 1.99 -31.92 1.37
N ALA A 630 2.48 -31.16 0.41
CA ALA A 630 2.20 -31.36 -1.01
C ALA A 630 2.69 -32.70 -1.54
N LEU A 631 3.82 -33.20 -1.07
CA LEU A 631 4.33 -34.54 -1.43
C LEU A 631 3.42 -35.67 -0.97
N VAL A 632 2.62 -35.46 0.05
CA VAL A 632 1.62 -36.44 0.57
C VAL A 632 0.33 -36.33 -0.26
N GLU A 633 -0.13 -35.14 -0.59
CA GLU A 633 -1.39 -34.89 -1.31
C GLU A 633 -1.33 -35.41 -2.77
N VAL A 634 -0.22 -35.26 -3.45
CA VAL A 634 -0.02 -35.77 -4.85
C VAL A 634 0.10 -37.31 -4.93
N LYS A 635 0.35 -37.98 -3.79
CA LYS A 635 0.46 -39.44 -3.73
C LYS A 635 -0.85 -40.14 -3.35
N GLN A 636 -1.89 -39.41 -2.95
CA GLN A 636 -3.23 -39.92 -2.69
C GLN A 636 -4.14 -39.76 -3.92
#